data_4eb3c0ecc7619d15d2ae2e81f915e2cc
#
_entry.id   4eb3c0ecc7619d15d2ae2e81f915e2cc
#
_cell.length_a   1.000
_cell.length_b   1.000
_cell.length_c   1.000
_cell.angle_alpha   90.00
_cell.angle_beta   90.00
_cell.angle_gamma   90.00
#
_symmetry.space_group_name_H-M   'P 1'
#
loop_
_entity.id
_entity.type
_entity.pdbx_description
1 polymer ?
#
loop_
_entity_poly.entity_id
_entity_poly.type
_entity_poly.pdbx_seq_one_letter_code
_entity_poly.pdbx_strand_id
1 'polypeptide(L)'
;MDLMSLAIGFLKYFLATLLLLGGIIWIFLKTAPVFGGEPEATSEERIARSINFSQGQFQNLMPTTLSTRAPESKSSFWRWFFPAKDKNPHSPLPSVRFSPEELADNEFIWLGHSTMLAKTREIFLITDPVFFRASPIPIFGKPFAFQHPIKIQDLPRIDAVVISHDHYDHLDAKAIRYLASRVEKFFVPLGVRAHLERWGVESQRIVELDWYESATFRHIELTLTPARHFSGRGFNDRNKTLWGSWVIDTQALKVYFSGDTGYSQTFREIGERFGPFDFAFIENGAYNKDWAQIHLLPEEGVQASIDLNARFYFPIHWSKFDLSLHPWDEPIIRALAAAEQKQVAIVTPMVGEPFGLQRIPQHRWWEGLRDLPEVNQPDRASVQTAQ
;
A
#
# COMPACT_ATOMS: atom_id res chain seq x y z
N MET A 1 -29.16 -51.81 -0.62
CA MET A 1 -29.30 -50.34 -0.64
C MET A 1 -29.29 -49.96 -2.08
N ASP A 2 -30.35 -49.38 -2.60
CA ASP A 2 -30.41 -49.06 -4.00
C ASP A 2 -29.57 -47.81 -4.36
N LEU A 3 -29.21 -47.67 -5.60
CA LEU A 3 -28.38 -46.57 -6.10
C LEU A 3 -28.99 -45.17 -5.78
N MET A 4 -30.33 -45.11 -5.70
CA MET A 4 -31.07 -43.88 -5.40
C MET A 4 -30.89 -43.47 -3.93
N SER A 5 -30.93 -44.40 -2.99
CA SER A 5 -30.69 -44.17 -1.57
C SER A 5 -29.23 -43.67 -1.29
N LEU A 6 -28.26 -44.27 -2.00
CA LEU A 6 -26.87 -43.85 -1.96
C LEU A 6 -26.67 -42.41 -2.52
N ALA A 7 -27.29 -42.11 -3.65
CA ALA A 7 -27.25 -40.79 -4.28
C ALA A 7 -27.88 -39.70 -3.39
N ILE A 8 -29.05 -40.01 -2.78
CA ILE A 8 -29.71 -39.10 -1.82
C ILE A 8 -28.84 -38.88 -0.57
N GLY A 9 -28.22 -39.95 -0.05
CA GLY A 9 -27.28 -39.85 1.06
C GLY A 9 -26.09 -38.93 0.72
N PHE A 10 -25.43 -39.18 -0.40
CA PHE A 10 -24.33 -38.37 -0.87
C PHE A 10 -24.73 -36.89 -1.03
N LEU A 11 -25.89 -36.60 -1.67
CA LEU A 11 -26.39 -35.25 -1.84
C LEU A 11 -26.63 -34.54 -0.49
N LYS A 12 -27.20 -35.24 0.50
CA LYS A 12 -27.41 -34.67 1.86
C LYS A 12 -26.08 -34.29 2.53
N TYR A 13 -25.09 -35.19 2.50
CA TYR A 13 -23.77 -34.90 3.05
C TYR A 13 -23.06 -33.78 2.32
N PHE A 14 -23.15 -33.76 0.99
CA PHE A 14 -22.59 -32.69 0.18
C PHE A 14 -23.20 -31.31 0.51
N LEU A 15 -24.54 -31.23 0.59
CA LEU A 15 -25.24 -30.00 0.96
C LEU A 15 -24.92 -29.57 2.41
N ALA A 16 -24.88 -30.52 3.36
CA ALA A 16 -24.48 -30.21 4.74
C ALA A 16 -23.06 -29.68 4.83
N THR A 17 -22.13 -30.23 4.05
CA THR A 17 -20.75 -29.75 3.97
C THR A 17 -20.68 -28.33 3.38
N LEU A 18 -21.44 -28.04 2.33
CA LEU A 18 -21.51 -26.70 1.74
C LEU A 18 -22.09 -25.67 2.73
N LEU A 19 -23.13 -26.03 3.49
CA LEU A 19 -23.72 -25.17 4.52
C LEU A 19 -22.73 -24.92 5.65
N LEU A 20 -22.02 -25.94 6.10
CA LEU A 20 -20.98 -25.81 7.13
C LEU A 20 -19.84 -24.90 6.67
N LEU A 21 -19.32 -25.10 5.46
CA LEU A 21 -18.29 -24.26 4.86
C LEU A 21 -18.77 -22.83 4.70
N GLY A 22 -19.99 -22.62 4.21
CA GLY A 22 -20.61 -21.31 4.11
C GLY A 22 -20.72 -20.61 5.46
N GLY A 23 -21.13 -21.35 6.51
CA GLY A 23 -21.17 -20.84 7.89
C GLY A 23 -19.80 -20.45 8.43
N ILE A 24 -18.79 -21.29 8.22
CA ILE A 24 -17.40 -20.99 8.62
C ILE A 24 -16.88 -19.73 7.90
N ILE A 25 -17.08 -19.63 6.59
CA ILE A 25 -16.68 -18.46 5.81
C ILE A 25 -17.41 -17.22 6.32
N TRP A 26 -18.71 -17.30 6.56
CA TRP A 26 -19.51 -16.19 7.07
C TRP A 26 -19.02 -15.71 8.45
N ILE A 27 -18.75 -16.64 9.38
CA ILE A 27 -18.17 -16.34 10.70
C ILE A 27 -16.81 -15.65 10.51
N PHE A 28 -15.93 -16.21 9.69
CA PHE A 28 -14.62 -15.64 9.41
C PHE A 28 -14.73 -14.19 8.90
N LEU A 29 -15.59 -13.94 7.91
CA LEU A 29 -15.80 -12.61 7.34
C LEU A 29 -16.35 -11.60 8.35
N LYS A 30 -17.17 -12.06 9.31
CA LYS A 30 -17.76 -11.19 10.35
C LYS A 30 -16.88 -10.97 11.56
N THR A 31 -16.02 -11.93 11.90
CA THR A 31 -15.29 -11.90 13.18
C THR A 31 -13.80 -11.70 13.03
N ALA A 32 -13.20 -12.07 11.87
CA ALA A 32 -11.76 -11.97 11.72
C ALA A 32 -11.30 -10.50 11.79
N PRO A 33 -10.39 -10.20 12.72
CA PRO A 33 -9.93 -8.82 12.92
C PRO A 33 -9.29 -8.17 11.70
N VAL A 34 -8.79 -8.98 10.76
CA VAL A 34 -8.14 -8.51 9.53
C VAL A 34 -9.07 -7.63 8.67
N PHE A 35 -10.39 -7.78 8.78
CA PHE A 35 -11.36 -6.97 8.06
C PHE A 35 -11.58 -5.57 8.68
N GLY A 36 -10.99 -5.27 9.82
CA GLY A 36 -11.11 -3.97 10.48
C GLY A 36 -12.39 -3.83 11.31
N GLY A 37 -12.69 -2.59 11.71
CA GLY A 37 -13.86 -2.19 12.51
C GLY A 37 -14.85 -1.33 11.71
N GLU A 38 -16.01 -1.11 12.30
CA GLU A 38 -17.02 -0.16 11.82
C GLU A 38 -16.90 1.15 12.61
N PRO A 39 -17.16 2.34 12.01
CA PRO A 39 -17.05 3.63 12.67
C PRO A 39 -17.95 3.73 13.89
N GLU A 40 -17.48 4.39 14.93
CA GLU A 40 -18.33 4.83 16.06
C GLU A 40 -19.12 6.11 15.69
N ALA A 41 -20.14 6.46 16.45
CA ALA A 41 -21.08 7.56 16.16
C ALA A 41 -20.40 8.90 15.85
N THR A 42 -19.32 9.26 16.58
CA THR A 42 -18.58 10.51 16.35
C THR A 42 -17.83 10.52 15.01
N SER A 43 -17.28 9.38 14.59
CA SER A 43 -16.64 9.23 13.29
C SER A 43 -17.68 9.20 12.17
N GLU A 44 -18.83 8.54 12.40
CA GLU A 44 -19.97 8.54 11.45
C GLU A 44 -20.48 9.95 11.17
N GLU A 45 -20.61 10.81 12.21
CA GLU A 45 -21.00 12.20 12.02
C GLU A 45 -20.00 12.99 11.15
N ARG A 46 -18.71 12.80 11.37
CA ARG A 46 -17.67 13.44 10.53
C ARG A 46 -17.73 12.95 9.10
N ILE A 47 -17.84 11.65 8.88
CA ILE A 47 -18.01 11.04 7.56
C ILE A 47 -19.24 11.63 6.85
N ALA A 48 -20.39 11.69 7.52
CA ALA A 48 -21.64 12.21 6.96
C ALA A 48 -21.58 13.71 6.58
N ARG A 49 -20.70 14.49 7.24
CA ARG A 49 -20.49 15.91 6.93
C ARG A 49 -19.51 16.16 5.80
N SER A 50 -18.72 15.15 5.41
CA SER A 50 -17.77 15.28 4.31
C SER A 50 -18.51 15.55 3.00
N ILE A 51 -18.06 16.57 2.26
CA ILE A 51 -18.57 16.88 0.91
C ILE A 51 -18.24 15.76 -0.10
N ASN A 52 -17.29 14.90 0.24
CA ASN A 52 -16.83 13.78 -0.57
C ASN A 52 -17.63 12.50 -0.30
N PHE A 53 -18.57 12.53 0.71
CA PHE A 53 -19.39 11.39 1.07
C PHE A 53 -20.82 11.58 0.59
N SER A 54 -21.29 10.71 -0.28
CA SER A 54 -22.66 10.72 -0.79
C SER A 54 -23.15 9.31 -1.09
N GLN A 55 -24.48 9.11 -1.02
CA GLN A 55 -25.11 7.80 -1.25
C GLN A 55 -24.52 6.67 -0.38
N GLY A 56 -24.06 7.03 0.84
CA GLY A 56 -23.51 6.08 1.79
C GLY A 56 -22.08 5.60 1.50
N GLN A 57 -21.33 6.31 0.66
CA GLN A 57 -19.93 6.00 0.31
C GLN A 57 -19.15 7.25 -0.10
N PHE A 58 -17.84 7.23 0.05
CA PHE A 58 -16.95 8.25 -0.48
C PHE A 58 -16.87 8.16 -2.01
N GLN A 59 -16.70 9.31 -2.65
CA GLN A 59 -16.67 9.48 -4.11
C GLN A 59 -15.33 10.05 -4.56
N ASN A 60 -14.84 9.62 -5.72
CA ASN A 60 -13.74 10.30 -6.39
C ASN A 60 -14.18 11.69 -6.89
N LEU A 61 -13.25 12.65 -6.99
CA LEU A 61 -13.52 13.99 -7.55
C LEU A 61 -13.95 13.94 -9.02
N MET A 62 -13.66 12.86 -9.71
CA MET A 62 -14.04 12.62 -11.10
C MET A 62 -14.65 11.23 -11.28
N PRO A 63 -15.46 11.02 -12.31
CA PRO A 63 -15.99 9.69 -12.61
C PRO A 63 -14.85 8.67 -12.73
N THR A 64 -14.92 7.62 -11.92
CA THR A 64 -13.88 6.59 -11.84
C THR A 64 -14.51 5.22 -11.86
N THR A 65 -14.04 4.38 -12.78
CA THR A 65 -14.42 2.96 -12.83
C THR A 65 -13.26 2.08 -12.39
N LEU A 66 -13.54 1.05 -11.61
CA LEU A 66 -12.51 0.07 -11.19
C LEU A 66 -12.12 -0.87 -12.32
N SER A 67 -12.91 -0.98 -13.37
CA SER A 67 -12.60 -1.79 -14.53
C SER A 67 -12.75 -0.96 -15.79
N THR A 68 -11.64 -0.76 -16.48
CA THR A 68 -11.57 -0.11 -17.80
C THR A 68 -11.57 -1.13 -18.95
N ARG A 69 -11.80 -2.39 -18.61
CA ARG A 69 -11.80 -3.48 -19.59
C ARG A 69 -12.95 -3.35 -20.58
N ALA A 70 -12.64 -3.45 -21.87
CA ALA A 70 -13.67 -3.55 -22.91
C ALA A 70 -14.48 -4.85 -22.75
N PRO A 71 -15.82 -4.82 -22.95
CA PRO A 71 -16.68 -6.01 -22.79
C PRO A 71 -16.22 -7.22 -23.60
N GLU A 72 -15.66 -7.00 -24.79
CA GLU A 72 -15.18 -8.02 -25.74
C GLU A 72 -13.79 -8.56 -25.41
N SER A 73 -13.07 -7.95 -24.46
CA SER A 73 -11.72 -8.35 -24.08
C SER A 73 -11.74 -9.68 -23.31
N LYS A 74 -10.85 -10.63 -23.69
CA LYS A 74 -10.67 -11.86 -22.92
C LYS A 74 -10.33 -11.51 -21.48
N SER A 75 -10.98 -12.17 -20.53
CA SER A 75 -10.78 -11.94 -19.09
C SER A 75 -9.32 -12.07 -18.69
N SER A 76 -8.81 -11.07 -17.94
CA SER A 76 -7.54 -11.15 -17.23
C SER A 76 -7.53 -12.27 -16.17
N PHE A 77 -8.72 -12.79 -15.82
CA PHE A 77 -8.89 -13.87 -14.84
C PHE A 77 -7.97 -15.07 -15.13
N TRP A 78 -7.88 -15.50 -16.40
CA TRP A 78 -7.00 -16.61 -16.77
C TRP A 78 -5.52 -16.31 -16.57
N ARG A 79 -5.10 -15.04 -16.63
CA ARG A 79 -3.70 -14.63 -16.39
C ARG A 79 -3.27 -14.78 -14.94
N TRP A 80 -4.21 -14.83 -13.99
CA TRP A 80 -3.90 -15.17 -12.59
C TRP A 80 -3.52 -16.64 -12.42
N PHE A 81 -4.11 -17.52 -13.23
CA PHE A 81 -3.79 -18.97 -13.23
C PHE A 81 -2.59 -19.31 -14.13
N PHE A 82 -2.36 -18.50 -15.16
CA PHE A 82 -1.24 -18.65 -16.08
C PHE A 82 -0.43 -17.34 -16.09
N PRO A 83 0.36 -17.10 -15.03
CA PRO A 83 1.08 -15.84 -14.86
C PRO A 83 2.10 -15.62 -15.97
N ALA A 84 2.43 -14.36 -16.22
CA ALA A 84 3.54 -14.00 -17.08
C ALA A 84 4.85 -14.59 -16.55
N LYS A 85 5.79 -14.87 -17.45
CA LYS A 85 7.16 -15.20 -17.05
C LYS A 85 7.72 -14.07 -16.21
N ASP A 86 8.55 -14.40 -15.22
CA ASP A 86 9.22 -13.44 -14.34
C ASP A 86 8.27 -12.56 -13.51
N LYS A 87 7.05 -13.03 -13.23
CA LYS A 87 6.09 -12.32 -12.37
C LYS A 87 6.61 -12.15 -10.94
N ASN A 88 7.39 -13.12 -10.47
CA ASN A 88 8.08 -13.10 -9.19
C ASN A 88 9.60 -13.12 -9.41
N PRO A 89 10.39 -12.53 -8.50
CA PRO A 89 11.85 -12.64 -8.56
C PRO A 89 12.29 -14.09 -8.31
N HIS A 90 13.30 -14.53 -9.07
CA HIS A 90 13.84 -15.91 -9.03
C HIS A 90 14.76 -16.14 -7.81
N SER A 91 15.25 -15.07 -7.19
CA SER A 91 16.15 -15.08 -6.03
C SER A 91 15.79 -13.98 -5.05
N PRO A 92 16.28 -14.03 -3.79
CA PRO A 92 16.09 -12.92 -2.85
C PRO A 92 16.61 -11.61 -3.44
N LEU A 93 15.77 -10.57 -3.39
CA LEU A 93 16.08 -9.25 -3.93
C LEU A 93 17.25 -8.61 -3.17
N PRO A 94 18.16 -7.90 -3.85
CA PRO A 94 19.18 -7.09 -3.21
C PRO A 94 18.58 -6.12 -2.20
N SER A 95 19.22 -5.98 -1.07
CA SER A 95 18.83 -5.04 -0.02
C SER A 95 20.03 -4.74 0.86
N VAL A 96 20.01 -3.58 1.49
CA VAL A 96 21.04 -3.18 2.46
C VAL A 96 20.60 -3.62 3.86
N ARG A 97 21.53 -3.89 4.75
CA ARG A 97 21.23 -4.12 6.16
C ARG A 97 20.58 -2.86 6.74
N PHE A 98 19.43 -3.03 7.34
CA PHE A 98 18.70 -1.92 7.93
C PHE A 98 19.42 -1.42 9.19
N SER A 99 19.79 -0.15 9.17
CA SER A 99 20.52 0.54 10.23
C SER A 99 19.88 1.93 10.45
N PRO A 100 18.74 2.02 11.17
CA PRO A 100 18.03 3.29 11.37
C PRO A 100 18.83 4.30 12.18
N GLU A 101 19.83 3.86 12.94
CA GLU A 101 20.77 4.71 13.66
C GLU A 101 21.71 5.51 12.74
N GLU A 102 21.94 5.04 11.51
CA GLU A 102 22.73 5.73 10.49
C GLU A 102 21.91 6.77 9.71
N LEU A 103 20.59 6.84 9.94
CA LEU A 103 19.70 7.78 9.27
C LEU A 103 19.93 9.19 9.80
N ALA A 104 20.42 10.06 8.93
CA ALA A 104 20.60 11.47 9.26
C ALA A 104 19.25 12.21 9.26
N ASP A 105 19.21 13.42 9.81
CA ASP A 105 18.04 14.27 9.72
C ASP A 105 17.68 14.58 8.27
N ASN A 106 16.39 14.53 7.98
CA ASN A 106 15.83 14.75 6.64
C ASN A 106 16.27 13.70 5.61
N GLU A 107 16.54 12.48 6.07
CA GLU A 107 16.76 11.31 5.23
C GLU A 107 15.62 10.30 5.38
N PHE A 108 15.59 9.38 4.43
CA PHE A 108 14.58 8.34 4.28
C PHE A 108 15.22 6.97 4.14
N ILE A 109 14.49 5.92 4.51
CA ILE A 109 14.79 4.53 4.16
C ILE A 109 13.54 3.91 3.57
N TRP A 110 13.65 3.36 2.37
CA TRP A 110 12.59 2.57 1.76
C TRP A 110 12.58 1.14 2.31
N LEU A 111 11.42 0.71 2.84
CA LEU A 111 11.23 -0.62 3.41
C LEU A 111 10.50 -1.58 2.45
N GLY A 112 10.45 -1.18 1.18
CA GLY A 112 9.73 -1.87 0.11
C GLY A 112 8.25 -1.50 0.04
N HIS A 113 7.65 -1.65 -1.16
CA HIS A 113 6.29 -1.25 -1.47
C HIS A 113 6.07 0.25 -1.20
N SER A 114 5.04 0.62 -0.43
CA SER A 114 4.74 2.00 -0.06
C SER A 114 5.20 2.36 1.37
N THR A 115 6.02 1.51 1.99
CA THR A 115 6.51 1.74 3.35
C THR A 115 7.81 2.54 3.31
N MET A 116 7.74 3.80 3.77
CA MET A 116 8.88 4.71 3.90
C MET A 116 9.11 5.04 5.37
N LEU A 117 10.34 4.95 5.84
CA LEU A 117 10.77 5.50 7.13
C LEU A 117 11.47 6.84 6.87
N ALA A 118 11.04 7.90 7.54
CA ALA A 118 11.65 9.22 7.49
C ALA A 118 12.14 9.64 8.86
N LYS A 119 13.27 10.32 8.94
CA LYS A 119 13.76 10.99 10.14
C LYS A 119 13.83 12.49 9.91
N THR A 120 13.29 13.28 10.84
CA THR A 120 13.40 14.75 10.84
C THR A 120 13.42 15.28 12.25
N ARG A 121 14.47 16.05 12.64
CA ARG A 121 14.67 16.57 14.00
C ARG A 121 14.39 15.53 15.10
N GLU A 122 15.03 14.36 14.99
CA GLU A 122 14.88 13.21 15.91
C GLU A 122 13.46 12.58 15.94
N ILE A 123 12.54 12.96 15.05
CA ILE A 123 11.23 12.33 14.90
C ILE A 123 11.31 11.27 13.80
N PHE A 124 10.81 10.07 14.08
CA PHE A 124 10.63 9.02 13.11
C PHE A 124 9.17 8.95 12.69
N LEU A 125 8.93 9.15 11.37
CA LEU A 125 7.64 8.98 10.72
C LEU A 125 7.69 7.79 9.77
N ILE A 126 6.63 6.98 9.73
CA ILE A 126 6.52 5.86 8.78
C ILE A 126 5.20 5.95 7.99
N THR A 127 5.27 5.74 6.67
CA THR A 127 4.09 5.65 5.80
C THR A 127 3.70 4.20 5.56
N ASP A 128 2.40 3.92 5.50
CA ASP A 128 1.79 2.64 5.10
C ASP A 128 2.61 1.41 5.55
N PRO A 129 2.74 1.18 6.89
CA PRO A 129 3.64 0.14 7.42
C PRO A 129 3.10 -1.26 7.19
N VAL A 130 3.58 -1.94 6.14
CA VAL A 130 3.22 -3.32 5.80
C VAL A 130 4.44 -4.23 5.90
N PHE A 131 4.41 -5.15 6.87
CA PHE A 131 5.51 -6.06 7.18
C PHE A 131 5.15 -7.53 6.97
N PHE A 132 3.85 -7.86 6.84
CA PHE A 132 3.40 -9.24 6.77
C PHE A 132 2.82 -9.56 5.39
N ARG A 133 1.51 -9.57 5.23
CA ARG A 133 0.86 -10.01 3.99
C ARG A 133 -0.11 -8.97 3.44
N ALA A 134 -0.06 -8.78 2.16
CA ALA A 134 -1.00 -7.96 1.40
C ALA A 134 -2.31 -8.71 1.08
N SER A 135 -2.85 -9.47 2.04
CA SER A 135 -4.07 -10.26 1.84
C SER A 135 -4.68 -10.68 3.17
N PRO A 136 -6.02 -10.75 3.28
CA PRO A 136 -6.70 -11.33 4.43
C PRO A 136 -6.56 -12.85 4.50
N ILE A 137 -6.26 -13.50 3.37
CA ILE A 137 -6.15 -14.96 3.26
C ILE A 137 -4.68 -15.34 3.42
N PRO A 138 -4.33 -16.21 4.39
CA PRO A 138 -2.94 -16.51 4.76
C PRO A 138 -2.05 -17.12 3.67
N ILE A 139 -2.64 -17.70 2.63
CA ILE A 139 -1.87 -18.30 1.52
C ILE A 139 -1.49 -17.30 0.43
N PHE A 140 -2.10 -16.10 0.41
CA PHE A 140 -1.85 -15.05 -0.59
C PHE A 140 -1.09 -13.84 -0.02
N GLY A 141 -0.60 -12.98 -0.91
CA GLY A 141 0.00 -11.68 -0.55
C GLY A 141 1.29 -11.80 0.27
N LYS A 142 2.06 -12.88 0.11
CA LYS A 142 3.37 -13.02 0.75
C LYS A 142 4.36 -12.05 0.12
N PRO A 143 5.17 -11.32 0.92
CA PRO A 143 6.24 -10.49 0.37
C PRO A 143 7.32 -11.33 -0.29
N PHE A 144 7.98 -10.77 -1.29
CA PHE A 144 9.19 -11.34 -1.89
C PHE A 144 10.28 -11.47 -0.84
N ALA A 145 11.23 -12.38 -1.08
CA ALA A 145 12.40 -12.52 -0.22
C ALA A 145 13.42 -11.41 -0.50
N PHE A 146 14.06 -10.92 0.56
CA PHE A 146 15.18 -9.98 0.46
C PHE A 146 16.45 -10.60 1.04
N GLN A 147 17.63 -10.19 0.57
CA GLN A 147 18.91 -10.64 1.12
C GLN A 147 19.07 -10.26 2.58
N HIS A 148 18.61 -9.06 2.95
CA HIS A 148 18.54 -8.55 4.32
C HIS A 148 17.08 -8.20 4.67
N PRO A 149 16.26 -9.18 5.12
CA PRO A 149 14.86 -8.93 5.41
C PRO A 149 14.71 -8.05 6.65
N ILE A 150 13.91 -6.98 6.51
CA ILE A 150 13.61 -6.05 7.59
C ILE A 150 12.35 -6.53 8.32
N LYS A 151 12.46 -6.65 9.64
CA LYS A 151 11.33 -7.04 10.51
C LYS A 151 10.78 -5.81 11.23
N ILE A 152 9.51 -5.85 11.61
CA ILE A 152 8.89 -4.75 12.36
C ILE A 152 9.56 -4.51 13.73
N GLN A 153 10.20 -5.54 14.30
CA GLN A 153 10.96 -5.44 15.55
C GLN A 153 12.28 -4.66 15.39
N ASP A 154 12.78 -4.56 14.18
CA ASP A 154 14.02 -3.83 13.88
C ASP A 154 13.79 -2.32 13.77
N LEU A 155 12.51 -1.86 13.75
CA LEU A 155 12.17 -0.45 13.68
C LEU A 155 12.65 0.31 14.92
N PRO A 156 13.13 1.56 14.77
CA PRO A 156 13.34 2.47 15.89
C PRO A 156 11.99 2.80 16.56
N ARG A 157 12.02 3.60 17.61
CA ARG A 157 10.78 4.18 18.14
C ARG A 157 10.14 5.06 17.06
N ILE A 158 8.95 4.69 16.63
CA ILE A 158 8.17 5.47 15.66
C ILE A 158 7.31 6.49 16.41
N ASP A 159 7.39 7.77 16.05
CA ASP A 159 6.60 8.85 16.65
C ASP A 159 5.27 9.03 15.92
N ALA A 160 5.26 8.92 14.58
CA ALA A 160 4.06 9.10 13.77
C ALA A 160 3.93 8.03 12.68
N VAL A 161 2.70 7.56 12.48
CA VAL A 161 2.29 6.69 11.37
C VAL A 161 1.34 7.46 10.46
N VAL A 162 1.55 7.41 9.15
CA VAL A 162 0.70 8.02 8.13
C VAL A 162 0.15 6.90 7.23
N ILE A 163 -1.17 6.85 7.09
CA ILE A 163 -1.88 5.83 6.28
C ILE A 163 -2.56 6.52 5.11
N SER A 164 -2.37 5.99 3.90
CA SER A 164 -3.02 6.49 2.69
C SER A 164 -4.46 5.99 2.53
N HIS A 165 -4.69 4.71 2.78
CA HIS A 165 -6.00 4.07 2.68
C HIS A 165 -6.00 2.68 3.35
N ASP A 166 -7.12 1.98 3.30
CA ASP A 166 -7.35 0.77 4.09
C ASP A 166 -7.03 -0.56 3.39
N HIS A 167 -6.50 -0.59 2.15
CA HIS A 167 -6.14 -1.83 1.49
C HIS A 167 -5.07 -2.63 2.26
N TYR A 168 -5.02 -3.95 2.05
CA TYR A 168 -4.18 -4.86 2.85
C TYR A 168 -2.69 -4.66 2.67
N ASP A 169 -2.26 -4.10 1.55
CA ASP A 169 -0.88 -3.79 1.20
C ASP A 169 -0.46 -2.37 1.63
N HIS A 170 -1.37 -1.61 2.27
CA HIS A 170 -1.12 -0.30 2.87
C HIS A 170 -1.44 -0.28 4.37
N LEU A 171 -2.44 -1.01 4.81
CA LEU A 171 -2.91 -1.06 6.19
C LEU A 171 -2.87 -2.51 6.71
N ASP A 172 -1.72 -2.90 7.24
CA ASP A 172 -1.46 -4.23 7.79
C ASP A 172 -1.92 -4.32 9.26
N ALA A 173 -2.98 -5.06 9.52
CA ALA A 173 -3.55 -5.25 10.85
C ALA A 173 -2.55 -5.79 11.88
N LYS A 174 -1.61 -6.64 11.48
CA LYS A 174 -0.57 -7.18 12.38
C LYS A 174 0.47 -6.11 12.71
N ALA A 175 0.87 -5.31 11.72
CA ALA A 175 1.79 -4.21 11.92
C ALA A 175 1.16 -3.15 12.84
N ILE A 176 -0.09 -2.75 12.60
CA ILE A 176 -0.78 -1.78 13.44
C ILE A 176 -0.92 -2.28 14.89
N ARG A 177 -1.27 -3.55 15.11
CA ARG A 177 -1.33 -4.12 16.47
C ARG A 177 0.01 -4.05 17.19
N TYR A 178 1.10 -4.31 16.48
CA TYR A 178 2.44 -4.18 17.05
C TYR A 178 2.77 -2.71 17.41
N LEU A 179 2.36 -1.77 16.57
CA LEU A 179 2.61 -0.34 16.71
C LEU A 179 1.64 0.36 17.69
N ALA A 180 0.46 -0.21 17.97
CA ALA A 180 -0.65 0.43 18.66
C ALA A 180 -0.28 1.11 19.98
N SER A 181 0.55 0.48 20.82
CA SER A 181 1.01 1.05 22.08
C SER A 181 2.36 1.77 22.00
N ARG A 182 3.03 1.74 20.85
CA ARG A 182 4.41 2.21 20.65
C ARG A 182 4.52 3.54 19.92
N VAL A 183 3.45 3.93 19.20
CA VAL A 183 3.40 5.14 18.36
C VAL A 183 2.61 6.23 19.05
N GLU A 184 3.10 7.46 18.97
CA GLU A 184 2.44 8.61 19.61
C GLU A 184 1.18 9.04 18.86
N LYS A 185 1.25 9.14 17.51
CA LYS A 185 0.12 9.56 16.66
C LYS A 185 0.00 8.75 15.37
N PHE A 186 -1.24 8.54 14.95
CA PHE A 186 -1.62 7.94 13.67
C PHE A 186 -2.45 8.97 12.88
N PHE A 187 -2.01 9.29 11.66
CA PHE A 187 -2.70 10.19 10.75
C PHE A 187 -3.34 9.36 9.64
N VAL A 188 -4.64 9.46 9.50
CA VAL A 188 -5.43 8.57 8.64
C VAL A 188 -6.56 9.32 7.93
N PRO A 189 -7.04 8.84 6.77
CA PRO A 189 -8.25 9.35 6.16
C PRO A 189 -9.50 9.05 7.00
N LEU A 190 -10.58 9.79 6.79
CA LEU A 190 -11.87 9.58 7.46
C LEU A 190 -12.34 8.12 7.37
N GLY A 191 -12.80 7.57 8.49
CA GLY A 191 -13.33 6.21 8.63
C GLY A 191 -12.26 5.15 8.92
N VAL A 192 -10.98 5.38 8.61
CA VAL A 192 -9.90 4.42 8.88
C VAL A 192 -9.64 4.25 10.38
N ARG A 193 -9.98 5.24 11.22
CA ARG A 193 -9.96 5.18 12.69
C ARG A 193 -10.56 3.87 13.22
N ALA A 194 -11.71 3.48 12.72
CA ALA A 194 -12.44 2.29 13.18
C ALA A 194 -11.61 1.00 13.08
N HIS A 195 -10.78 0.89 12.06
CA HIS A 195 -9.87 -0.24 11.89
C HIS A 195 -8.77 -0.22 12.95
N LEU A 196 -8.16 0.95 13.17
CA LEU A 196 -7.08 1.12 14.14
C LEU A 196 -7.55 0.85 15.57
N GLU A 197 -8.73 1.37 15.95
CA GLU A 197 -9.34 1.15 17.27
C GLU A 197 -9.65 -0.34 17.51
N ARG A 198 -10.20 -1.05 16.52
CA ARG A 198 -10.39 -2.50 16.58
C ARG A 198 -9.08 -3.25 16.79
N TRP A 199 -7.96 -2.70 16.34
CA TRP A 199 -6.65 -3.32 16.51
C TRP A 199 -5.87 -2.81 17.73
N GLY A 200 -6.52 -2.01 18.58
CA GLY A 200 -6.02 -1.63 19.90
C GLY A 200 -5.29 -0.30 19.94
N VAL A 201 -5.43 0.56 18.92
CA VAL A 201 -4.94 1.94 18.99
C VAL A 201 -5.94 2.77 19.79
N GLU A 202 -5.47 3.50 20.79
CA GLU A 202 -6.30 4.40 21.58
C GLU A 202 -6.80 5.59 20.73
N SER A 203 -8.09 5.94 20.84
CA SER A 203 -8.76 6.98 20.04
C SER A 203 -8.04 8.32 20.04
N GLN A 204 -7.47 8.73 21.19
CA GLN A 204 -6.74 10.00 21.32
C GLN A 204 -5.41 10.04 20.53
N ARG A 205 -4.91 8.90 20.09
CA ARG A 205 -3.70 8.81 19.25
C ARG A 205 -4.02 8.91 17.76
N ILE A 206 -5.29 8.86 17.37
CA ILE A 206 -5.72 8.82 15.97
C ILE A 206 -6.23 10.21 15.55
N VAL A 207 -5.65 10.73 14.48
CA VAL A 207 -6.08 11.96 13.82
C VAL A 207 -6.65 11.59 12.47
N GLU A 208 -7.96 11.76 12.29
CA GLU A 208 -8.61 11.58 11.00
C GLU A 208 -8.66 12.90 10.24
N LEU A 209 -8.43 12.85 8.94
CA LEU A 209 -8.52 14.00 8.05
C LEU A 209 -9.42 13.71 6.84
N ASP A 210 -10.13 14.74 6.38
CA ASP A 210 -10.76 14.80 5.06
C ASP A 210 -9.78 15.38 4.04
N TRP A 211 -10.08 15.31 2.75
CA TRP A 211 -9.26 15.94 1.73
C TRP A 211 -9.10 17.43 1.95
N TYR A 212 -7.87 17.89 1.84
CA TYR A 212 -7.41 19.26 2.10
C TYR A 212 -7.49 19.71 3.56
N GLU A 213 -7.81 18.81 4.50
CA GLU A 213 -7.58 19.06 5.91
C GLU A 213 -6.12 18.81 6.28
N SER A 214 -5.61 19.61 7.21
CA SER A 214 -4.23 19.52 7.72
C SER A 214 -4.21 19.29 9.21
N ALA A 215 -3.17 18.64 9.67
CA ALA A 215 -2.84 18.52 11.09
C ALA A 215 -1.35 18.75 11.32
N THR A 216 -1.02 19.41 12.41
CA THR A 216 0.37 19.65 12.81
C THR A 216 0.79 18.65 13.87
N PHE A 217 1.89 17.96 13.63
CA PHE A 217 2.56 17.12 14.61
C PHE A 217 3.97 17.66 14.87
N ARG A 218 4.13 18.32 16.03
CA ARG A 218 5.35 19.03 16.37
C ARG A 218 5.71 20.08 15.28
N HIS A 219 6.75 19.89 14.51
CA HIS A 219 7.15 20.79 13.41
C HIS A 219 6.71 20.29 12.02
N ILE A 220 6.00 19.17 11.94
CA ILE A 220 5.57 18.56 10.68
C ILE A 220 4.11 18.94 10.44
N GLU A 221 3.82 19.50 9.28
CA GLU A 221 2.47 19.68 8.79
C GLU A 221 2.12 18.53 7.84
N LEU A 222 0.98 17.89 8.10
CA LEU A 222 0.48 16.75 7.34
C LEU A 222 -0.88 17.14 6.75
N THR A 223 -0.97 17.21 5.42
CA THR A 223 -2.20 17.52 4.70
C THR A 223 -2.63 16.31 3.90
N LEU A 224 -3.85 15.82 4.14
CA LEU A 224 -4.46 14.79 3.29
C LEU A 224 -4.93 15.43 1.98
N THR A 225 -4.53 14.88 0.84
CA THR A 225 -4.92 15.37 -0.48
C THR A 225 -5.64 14.29 -1.29
N PRO A 226 -6.47 14.65 -2.28
CA PRO A 226 -7.21 13.68 -3.07
C PRO A 226 -6.32 12.72 -3.84
N ALA A 227 -6.76 11.46 -3.93
CA ALA A 227 -6.23 10.45 -4.83
C ALA A 227 -7.38 9.86 -5.65
N ARG A 228 -7.10 9.32 -6.84
CA ARG A 228 -8.09 8.67 -7.69
C ARG A 228 -8.04 7.17 -7.47
N HIS A 229 -8.74 6.70 -6.46
CA HIS A 229 -8.66 5.29 -6.01
C HIS A 229 -9.98 4.82 -5.41
N PHE A 230 -9.93 3.86 -4.51
CA PHE A 230 -11.06 3.33 -3.76
C PHE A 230 -10.59 2.74 -2.43
N SER A 231 -11.52 2.35 -1.57
CA SER A 231 -11.25 1.70 -0.29
C SER A 231 -12.12 0.46 -0.09
N GLY A 232 -11.78 -0.34 0.91
CA GLY A 232 -12.54 -1.50 1.36
C GLY A 232 -11.67 -2.71 1.66
N ARG A 233 -12.05 -3.45 2.70
CA ARG A 233 -11.36 -4.67 3.18
C ARG A 233 -12.23 -5.90 3.12
N GLY A 234 -13.55 -5.76 2.96
CA GLY A 234 -14.53 -6.81 2.92
C GLY A 234 -15.36 -6.81 1.65
N PHE A 235 -16.54 -7.43 1.72
CA PHE A 235 -17.43 -7.52 0.57
C PHE A 235 -18.44 -6.36 0.51
N ASN A 236 -18.74 -5.70 1.64
CA ASN A 236 -19.82 -4.72 1.76
C ASN A 236 -19.36 -3.36 2.30
N ASP A 237 -18.06 -3.13 2.42
CA ASP A 237 -17.46 -1.93 3.00
C ASP A 237 -16.76 -1.04 1.96
N ARG A 238 -16.96 -1.32 0.69
CA ARG A 238 -16.37 -0.55 -0.41
C ARG A 238 -16.69 0.94 -0.27
N ASN A 239 -15.64 1.76 -0.31
CA ASN A 239 -15.71 3.22 -0.19
C ASN A 239 -16.40 3.71 1.12
N LYS A 240 -16.37 2.90 2.18
CA LYS A 240 -16.86 3.32 3.50
C LYS A 240 -15.83 4.12 4.28
N THR A 241 -14.56 4.00 3.94
CA THR A 241 -13.45 4.82 4.40
C THR A 241 -12.97 5.71 3.26
N LEU A 242 -12.40 6.86 3.59
CA LEU A 242 -11.75 7.72 2.61
C LEU A 242 -10.35 7.17 2.29
N TRP A 243 -9.80 7.57 1.16
CA TRP A 243 -8.44 7.33 0.70
C TRP A 243 -7.80 8.65 0.30
N GLY A 244 -6.47 8.69 0.19
CA GLY A 244 -5.81 9.92 -0.24
C GLY A 244 -4.30 9.79 -0.35
N SER A 245 -3.72 10.86 -0.84
CA SER A 245 -2.29 11.13 -0.83
C SER A 245 -1.95 12.12 0.28
N TRP A 246 -0.67 12.30 0.57
CA TRP A 246 -0.23 13.17 1.65
C TRP A 246 0.80 14.18 1.18
N VAL A 247 0.61 15.42 1.60
CA VAL A 247 1.67 16.44 1.63
C VAL A 247 2.26 16.43 3.03
N ILE A 248 3.55 16.19 3.13
CA ILE A 248 4.31 16.14 4.38
C ILE A 248 5.33 17.27 4.33
N ASP A 249 5.09 18.35 5.08
CA ASP A 249 6.00 19.50 5.18
C ASP A 249 6.70 19.49 6.53
N THR A 250 8.00 19.23 6.52
CA THR A 250 8.84 19.20 7.72
C THR A 250 9.50 20.55 8.00
N GLN A 251 9.15 21.61 7.27
CA GLN A 251 9.84 22.92 7.21
C GLN A 251 11.24 22.84 6.58
N ALA A 252 11.90 21.70 6.62
CA ALA A 252 13.20 21.45 5.99
C ALA A 252 13.07 20.74 4.64
N LEU A 253 12.07 19.89 4.50
CA LEU A 253 11.74 19.14 3.29
C LEU A 253 10.22 19.12 3.08
N LYS A 254 9.82 19.19 1.84
CA LYS A 254 8.43 18.97 1.42
C LYS A 254 8.33 17.73 0.56
N VAL A 255 7.52 16.79 1.00
CA VAL A 255 7.36 15.48 0.38
C VAL A 255 5.91 15.25 -0.02
N TYR A 256 5.70 14.73 -1.21
CA TYR A 256 4.42 14.18 -1.63
C TYR A 256 4.47 12.65 -1.54
N PHE A 257 3.48 12.05 -0.92
CA PHE A 257 3.30 10.60 -0.84
C PHE A 257 1.95 10.23 -1.43
N SER A 258 1.95 9.52 -2.56
CA SER A 258 0.73 9.29 -3.34
C SER A 258 -0.27 8.33 -2.69
N GLY A 259 0.18 7.38 -1.86
CA GLY A 259 -0.60 6.15 -1.68
C GLY A 259 -0.83 5.49 -3.04
N ASP A 260 -2.03 4.93 -3.25
CA ASP A 260 -2.48 4.42 -4.55
C ASP A 260 -3.38 5.41 -5.27
N THR A 261 -3.20 5.56 -6.57
CA THR A 261 -3.96 6.51 -7.38
C THR A 261 -3.85 6.27 -8.88
N GLY A 262 -4.89 6.50 -9.62
CA GLY A 262 -4.81 6.68 -11.07
C GLY A 262 -4.42 8.11 -11.45
N TYR A 263 -3.95 8.31 -12.68
CA TYR A 263 -3.57 9.63 -13.16
C TYR A 263 -4.80 10.57 -13.28
N SER A 264 -4.58 11.82 -12.87
CA SER A 264 -5.58 12.88 -12.96
C SER A 264 -4.94 14.26 -12.92
N GLN A 265 -5.69 15.30 -13.28
CA GLN A 265 -5.25 16.68 -13.16
C GLN A 265 -5.02 17.13 -11.70
N THR A 266 -5.48 16.38 -10.74
CA THR A 266 -5.29 16.65 -9.30
C THR A 266 -3.81 16.77 -8.93
N PHE A 267 -2.91 16.06 -9.62
CA PHE A 267 -1.47 16.20 -9.41
C PHE A 267 -1.00 17.63 -9.67
N ARG A 268 -1.48 18.26 -10.76
CA ARG A 268 -1.15 19.67 -11.08
C ARG A 268 -1.75 20.62 -10.05
N GLU A 269 -3.00 20.43 -9.66
CA GLU A 269 -3.67 21.25 -8.64
C GLU A 269 -2.93 21.18 -7.30
N ILE A 270 -2.46 19.99 -6.90
CA ILE A 270 -1.64 19.80 -5.69
C ILE A 270 -0.27 20.47 -5.87
N GLY A 271 0.36 20.34 -7.04
CA GLY A 271 1.63 20.98 -7.35
C GLY A 271 1.55 22.52 -7.30
N GLU A 272 0.49 23.10 -7.84
CA GLU A 272 0.22 24.55 -7.80
C GLU A 272 -0.06 25.05 -6.37
N ARG A 273 -0.77 24.26 -5.57
CA ARG A 273 -1.18 24.65 -4.21
C ARG A 273 -0.10 24.44 -3.14
N PHE A 274 0.65 23.37 -3.23
CA PHE A 274 1.58 22.95 -2.17
C PHE A 274 3.05 22.86 -2.61
N GLY A 275 3.31 22.76 -3.92
CA GLY A 275 4.68 22.64 -4.46
C GLY A 275 5.52 23.91 -4.30
N PRO A 276 6.79 23.86 -4.68
CA PRO A 276 7.49 22.69 -5.19
C PRO A 276 7.75 21.64 -4.11
N PHE A 277 7.92 20.38 -4.53
CA PHE A 277 8.27 19.27 -3.66
C PHE A 277 9.75 18.89 -3.84
N ASP A 278 10.44 18.56 -2.73
CA ASP A 278 11.78 18.00 -2.80
C ASP A 278 11.74 16.56 -3.31
N PHE A 279 10.80 15.77 -2.82
CA PHE A 279 10.56 14.40 -3.25
C PHE A 279 9.08 14.14 -3.51
N ALA A 280 8.78 13.42 -4.60
CA ALA A 280 7.48 12.84 -4.84
C ALA A 280 7.60 11.31 -4.82
N PHE A 281 7.07 10.68 -3.77
CA PHE A 281 6.93 9.24 -3.64
C PHE A 281 5.62 8.84 -4.29
N ILE A 282 5.69 8.30 -5.52
CA ILE A 282 4.51 8.04 -6.34
C ILE A 282 4.47 6.57 -6.70
N GLU A 283 3.26 5.97 -6.61
CA GLU A 283 3.05 4.57 -6.97
C GLU A 283 3.51 4.27 -8.39
N ASN A 284 4.03 3.05 -8.59
CA ASN A 284 4.61 2.61 -9.86
C ASN A 284 4.31 1.14 -10.17
N GLY A 285 3.64 0.44 -9.28
CA GLY A 285 3.31 -0.97 -9.41
C GLY A 285 1.81 -1.22 -9.56
N ALA A 286 1.40 -2.48 -9.57
CA ALA A 286 0.00 -2.91 -9.61
C ALA A 286 -0.85 -2.39 -10.79
N TYR A 287 -0.28 -1.72 -11.79
CA TYR A 287 -0.99 -1.19 -12.95
C TYR A 287 -1.46 -2.29 -13.91
N ASN A 288 -2.55 -2.01 -14.60
CA ASN A 288 -3.00 -2.75 -15.77
C ASN A 288 -3.96 -1.89 -16.60
N LYS A 289 -4.01 -2.14 -17.93
CA LYS A 289 -5.00 -1.49 -18.80
C LYS A 289 -6.46 -1.78 -18.42
N ASP A 290 -6.72 -2.89 -17.73
CA ASP A 290 -8.05 -3.29 -17.31
C ASP A 290 -8.54 -2.51 -16.07
N TRP A 291 -7.64 -1.74 -15.37
CA TRP A 291 -7.95 -0.86 -14.24
C TRP A 291 -7.09 0.41 -14.20
N ALA A 292 -6.83 0.96 -15.38
CA ALA A 292 -5.96 2.12 -15.59
C ALA A 292 -6.41 3.42 -14.88
N GLN A 293 -7.64 3.48 -14.36
CA GLN A 293 -8.12 4.68 -13.68
C GLN A 293 -7.78 4.72 -12.19
N ILE A 294 -7.32 3.62 -11.61
CA ILE A 294 -7.07 3.48 -10.17
C ILE A 294 -5.61 3.16 -9.82
N HIS A 295 -4.77 2.91 -10.82
CA HIS A 295 -3.33 2.75 -10.69
C HIS A 295 -2.63 3.40 -11.87
N LEU A 296 -1.54 4.11 -11.59
CA LEU A 296 -0.70 4.80 -12.58
C LEU A 296 0.06 3.81 -13.46
N LEU A 297 0.09 4.06 -14.76
CA LEU A 297 1.16 3.51 -15.59
C LEU A 297 2.50 4.15 -15.18
N PRO A 298 3.65 3.46 -15.33
CA PRO A 298 4.94 4.02 -14.94
C PRO A 298 5.27 5.36 -15.61
N GLU A 299 4.88 5.55 -16.87
CA GLU A 299 5.04 6.79 -17.61
C GLU A 299 4.15 7.93 -17.07
N GLU A 300 2.98 7.58 -16.53
CA GLU A 300 2.08 8.52 -15.86
C GLU A 300 2.62 8.94 -14.49
N GLY A 301 3.32 8.04 -13.76
CA GLY A 301 4.01 8.38 -12.51
C GLY A 301 5.10 9.44 -12.73
N VAL A 302 5.87 9.31 -13.82
CA VAL A 302 6.84 10.34 -14.22
C VAL A 302 6.15 11.66 -14.58
N GLN A 303 5.01 11.62 -15.30
CA GLN A 303 4.25 12.83 -15.61
C GLN A 303 3.68 13.48 -14.35
N ALA A 304 3.16 12.67 -13.43
CA ALA A 304 2.64 13.15 -12.15
C ALA A 304 3.71 13.89 -11.33
N SER A 305 4.97 13.40 -11.35
CA SER A 305 6.08 14.11 -10.68
C SER A 305 6.38 15.48 -11.27
N ILE A 306 6.23 15.63 -12.60
CA ILE A 306 6.34 16.92 -13.28
C ILE A 306 5.19 17.84 -12.89
N ASP A 307 3.96 17.34 -12.93
CA ASP A 307 2.75 18.09 -12.57
C ASP A 307 2.77 18.59 -11.12
N LEU A 308 3.37 17.80 -10.20
CA LEU A 308 3.62 18.17 -8.81
C LEU A 308 4.75 19.20 -8.64
N ASN A 309 5.50 19.51 -9.69
CA ASN A 309 6.73 20.31 -9.60
C ASN A 309 7.73 19.73 -8.59
N ALA A 310 7.95 18.41 -8.68
CA ALA A 310 8.86 17.69 -7.79
C ALA A 310 10.30 17.69 -8.31
N ARG A 311 11.25 17.93 -7.40
CA ARG A 311 12.69 17.90 -7.73
C ARG A 311 13.17 16.47 -8.01
N PHE A 312 12.70 15.51 -7.19
CA PHE A 312 13.04 14.09 -7.33
C PHE A 312 11.80 13.23 -7.34
N TYR A 313 11.71 12.34 -8.33
CA TYR A 313 10.71 11.27 -8.39
C TYR A 313 11.26 9.99 -7.75
N PHE A 314 10.53 9.42 -6.81
CA PHE A 314 10.83 8.11 -6.24
C PHE A 314 9.64 7.17 -6.46
N PRO A 315 9.80 6.13 -7.31
CA PRO A 315 8.75 5.14 -7.55
C PRO A 315 8.58 4.20 -6.35
N ILE A 316 7.39 4.19 -5.76
CA ILE A 316 6.97 3.28 -4.70
C ILE A 316 5.99 2.23 -5.24
N HIS A 317 5.42 1.39 -4.39
CA HIS A 317 4.38 0.39 -4.69
C HIS A 317 4.84 -0.75 -5.60
N TRP A 318 6.11 -1.12 -5.57
CA TRP A 318 6.71 -2.22 -6.35
C TRP A 318 7.73 -3.01 -5.53
N SER A 319 8.30 -4.07 -6.10
CA SER A 319 9.39 -4.92 -5.58
C SER A 319 9.14 -5.66 -4.25
N LYS A 320 7.91 -5.73 -3.75
CA LYS A 320 7.63 -6.42 -2.47
C LYS A 320 6.53 -7.47 -2.57
N PHE A 321 5.48 -7.20 -3.35
CA PHE A 321 4.32 -8.08 -3.48
C PHE A 321 3.98 -8.35 -4.93
N ASP A 322 3.38 -9.51 -5.18
CA ASP A 322 2.77 -9.86 -6.46
C ASP A 322 1.31 -9.41 -6.47
N LEU A 323 1.04 -8.21 -6.97
CA LEU A 323 -0.29 -7.58 -6.99
C LEU A 323 -0.83 -7.28 -8.39
N SER A 324 -0.06 -7.61 -9.46
CA SER A 324 -0.47 -7.32 -10.83
C SER A 324 -0.15 -8.46 -11.79
N LEU A 325 -0.27 -8.19 -13.10
CA LEU A 325 -0.10 -9.17 -14.17
C LEU A 325 1.20 -8.99 -14.98
N HIS A 326 2.04 -8.02 -14.63
CA HIS A 326 3.32 -7.74 -15.25
C HIS A 326 4.48 -8.40 -14.49
N PRO A 327 5.68 -8.54 -15.08
CA PRO A 327 6.90 -8.91 -14.36
C PRO A 327 7.19 -7.98 -13.19
N TRP A 328 7.82 -8.52 -12.13
CA TRP A 328 8.05 -7.79 -10.88
C TRP A 328 8.90 -6.50 -11.02
N ASP A 329 9.80 -6.46 -12.01
CA ASP A 329 10.72 -5.35 -12.29
C ASP A 329 10.31 -4.47 -13.48
N GLU A 330 9.25 -4.83 -14.22
CA GLU A 330 8.75 -4.02 -15.33
C GLU A 330 8.40 -2.59 -14.92
N PRO A 331 7.79 -2.35 -13.72
CA PRO A 331 7.47 -1.00 -13.30
C PRO A 331 8.67 -0.05 -13.30
N ILE A 332 9.78 -0.46 -12.69
CA ILE A 332 10.96 0.41 -12.59
C ILE A 332 11.70 0.56 -13.93
N ILE A 333 11.73 -0.48 -14.75
CA ILE A 333 12.33 -0.40 -16.08
C ILE A 333 11.62 0.64 -16.94
N ARG A 334 10.28 0.63 -16.95
CA ARG A 334 9.45 1.58 -17.69
C ARG A 334 9.55 3.00 -17.12
N ALA A 335 9.49 3.13 -15.78
CA ALA A 335 9.63 4.42 -15.12
C ALA A 335 10.97 5.09 -15.41
N LEU A 336 12.07 4.31 -15.37
CA LEU A 336 13.40 4.81 -15.68
C LEU A 336 13.49 5.30 -17.13
N ALA A 337 13.03 4.52 -18.10
CA ALA A 337 13.02 4.91 -19.51
C ALA A 337 12.19 6.20 -19.74
N ALA A 338 11.04 6.34 -19.11
CA ALA A 338 10.21 7.53 -19.20
C ALA A 338 10.87 8.74 -18.51
N ALA A 339 11.52 8.53 -17.36
CA ALA A 339 12.24 9.59 -16.65
C ALA A 339 13.44 10.11 -17.46
N GLU A 340 14.21 9.22 -18.09
CA GLU A 340 15.29 9.59 -19.01
C GLU A 340 14.77 10.41 -20.20
N GLN A 341 13.68 9.97 -20.83
CA GLN A 341 13.06 10.68 -21.95
C GLN A 341 12.56 12.08 -21.57
N LYS A 342 12.00 12.22 -20.36
CA LYS A 342 11.43 13.49 -19.88
C LYS A 342 12.41 14.31 -19.03
N GLN A 343 13.64 13.86 -18.87
CA GLN A 343 14.69 14.51 -18.06
C GLN A 343 14.26 14.72 -16.59
N VAL A 344 13.52 13.77 -16.03
CA VAL A 344 13.13 13.75 -14.63
C VAL A 344 14.19 13.06 -13.79
N ALA A 345 14.59 13.68 -12.69
CA ALA A 345 15.53 13.07 -11.75
C ALA A 345 14.83 11.98 -10.92
N ILE A 346 15.15 10.72 -11.20
CA ILE A 346 14.60 9.55 -10.52
C ILE A 346 15.56 9.02 -9.45
N VAL A 347 15.03 8.58 -8.31
CA VAL A 347 15.79 8.04 -7.19
C VAL A 347 15.48 6.55 -7.05
N THR A 348 16.51 5.71 -6.95
CA THR A 348 16.37 4.25 -6.96
C THR A 348 17.26 3.58 -5.90
N PRO A 349 17.02 3.80 -4.59
CA PRO A 349 17.75 3.12 -3.53
C PRO A 349 17.41 1.62 -3.51
N MET A 350 18.28 0.82 -2.95
CA MET A 350 17.92 -0.52 -2.51
C MET A 350 17.03 -0.46 -1.27
N VAL A 351 16.26 -1.50 -1.04
CA VAL A 351 15.51 -1.64 0.22
C VAL A 351 16.48 -1.63 1.39
N GLY A 352 16.24 -0.79 2.40
CA GLY A 352 17.11 -0.62 3.55
C GLY A 352 18.19 0.46 3.39
N GLU A 353 18.38 1.03 2.20
CA GLU A 353 19.41 2.05 1.93
C GLU A 353 18.92 3.46 2.34
N PRO A 354 19.68 4.20 3.18
CA PRO A 354 19.36 5.58 3.48
C PRO A 354 19.57 6.51 2.27
N PHE A 355 18.65 7.47 2.08
CA PHE A 355 18.76 8.48 1.05
C PHE A 355 18.13 9.82 1.48
N GLY A 356 18.50 10.90 0.82
CA GLY A 356 18.02 12.27 1.06
C GLY A 356 18.68 13.24 0.10
N LEU A 357 18.47 14.56 0.27
CA LEU A 357 18.98 15.57 -0.68
C LEU A 357 20.51 15.53 -0.87
N GLN A 358 21.26 15.04 0.11
CA GLN A 358 22.73 14.91 0.05
C GLN A 358 23.19 13.54 -0.45
N ARG A 359 22.28 12.58 -0.59
CA ARG A 359 22.56 11.20 -1.00
C ARG A 359 21.43 10.72 -1.91
N ILE A 360 21.65 10.80 -3.21
CA ILE A 360 20.66 10.43 -4.25
C ILE A 360 21.13 9.14 -4.93
N PRO A 361 20.69 7.95 -4.47
CA PRO A 361 21.03 6.68 -5.11
C PRO A 361 20.34 6.56 -6.47
N GLN A 362 21.09 6.08 -7.46
CA GLN A 362 20.62 5.81 -8.83
C GLN A 362 21.06 4.41 -9.27
N HIS A 363 20.87 3.43 -8.39
CA HIS A 363 21.24 2.05 -8.66
C HIS A 363 20.25 1.39 -9.61
N ARG A 364 20.76 0.51 -10.46
CA ARG A 364 19.96 -0.40 -11.29
C ARG A 364 20.03 -1.82 -10.73
N TRP A 365 19.82 -1.96 -9.42
CA TRP A 365 19.99 -3.18 -8.65
C TRP A 365 19.09 -4.35 -9.08
N TRP A 366 18.05 -4.10 -9.85
CA TRP A 366 17.14 -5.12 -10.43
C TRP A 366 17.70 -5.73 -11.73
N GLU A 367 18.67 -5.11 -12.39
CA GLU A 367 19.23 -5.61 -13.65
C GLU A 367 19.96 -6.93 -13.45
N GLY A 368 19.82 -7.86 -14.41
CA GLY A 368 20.44 -9.18 -14.39
C GLY A 368 19.80 -10.21 -13.44
N LEU A 369 18.81 -9.83 -12.63
CA LEU A 369 18.18 -10.76 -11.68
C LEU A 369 17.26 -11.78 -12.35
N ARG A 370 16.75 -11.50 -13.55
CA ARG A 370 15.94 -12.45 -14.35
C ARG A 370 16.77 -13.63 -14.89
N ASP A 371 18.06 -13.42 -15.08
CA ASP A 371 18.95 -14.42 -15.66
C ASP A 371 19.57 -15.35 -14.60
N LEU A 372 19.30 -15.09 -13.33
CA LEU A 372 19.74 -15.95 -12.24
C LEU A 372 18.89 -17.23 -12.18
N PRO A 373 19.52 -18.42 -11.93
CA PRO A 373 18.75 -19.64 -11.74
C PRO A 373 17.81 -19.52 -10.54
N GLU A 374 16.61 -20.12 -10.65
CA GLU A 374 15.68 -20.21 -9.51
C GLU A 374 16.38 -20.86 -8.30
N VAL A 375 16.52 -20.11 -7.22
CA VAL A 375 16.97 -20.66 -5.95
C VAL A 375 15.76 -21.28 -5.24
N ASN A 376 15.71 -22.61 -5.16
CA ASN A 376 14.72 -23.33 -4.38
C ASN A 376 14.70 -22.77 -2.96
N GLN A 377 13.67 -22.01 -2.61
CA GLN A 377 13.49 -21.56 -1.23
C GLN A 377 13.25 -22.79 -0.36
N PRO A 378 14.02 -23.02 0.71
CA PRO A 378 13.77 -24.14 1.59
C PRO A 378 12.35 -24.05 2.14
N ASP A 379 11.65 -25.16 2.04
CA ASP A 379 10.27 -25.34 2.53
C ASP A 379 10.20 -24.97 4.02
N ARG A 380 9.61 -23.83 4.36
CA ARG A 380 9.52 -23.30 5.73
C ARG A 380 8.47 -24.03 6.59
N ALA A 381 8.20 -25.30 6.29
CA ALA A 381 7.42 -26.17 7.18
C ALA A 381 8.19 -26.60 8.44
N SER A 382 9.52 -26.40 8.49
CA SER A 382 10.36 -26.94 9.58
C SER A 382 10.79 -25.93 10.64
N VAL A 383 10.26 -24.70 10.67
CA VAL A 383 10.66 -23.67 11.67
C VAL A 383 9.50 -23.31 12.64
N GLN A 384 8.40 -24.04 12.64
CA GLN A 384 7.29 -23.77 13.57
C GLN A 384 7.23 -24.72 14.79
N THR A 385 8.28 -25.46 15.09
CA THR A 385 8.34 -26.32 16.30
C THR A 385 9.47 -25.96 17.26
N ALA A 386 9.83 -24.67 17.39
CA ALA A 386 10.65 -24.21 18.51
C ALA A 386 10.22 -22.79 18.91
N GLN A 387 9.46 -22.74 20.01
CA GLN A 387 8.94 -21.65 20.83
C GLN A 387 7.52 -21.19 20.55
#